data_366c254162f84dfe4ef6a0065b8c98cc
#
_entry.id   366c254162f84dfe4ef6a0065b8c98cc
#
_cell.length_a   1.000
_cell.length_b   1.000
_cell.length_c   1.000
_cell.angle_alpha   90.00
_cell.angle_beta   90.00
_cell.angle_gamma   90.00
#
_symmetry.space_group_name_H-M   'P 1'
#
loop_
_entity.id
_entity.type
_entity.pdbx_description
1 polymer ?
#
loop_
_entity_poly.entity_id
_entity_poly.type
_entity_poly.pdbx_seq_one_letter_code
_entity_poly.pdbx_strand_id
1 'polypeptide(L)'
;MRKSAGILLYKKERDFLLLFLVHPGGPFWKDKDAGSWTIPKGEFTEGEEPLAAAQREFFEETGQKIDGHFYELKPVKQKAGKIVYACAVQGEIDAGNIVSNSFKSEWPYKSGKWITVPEVDKGEWFTAEEARQKINPAQVAFIDELAAQQNEKTI
;
A
#
# COMPACT_ATOMS: atom_id res chain seq x y z
N MET A 1 -8.94 10.16 15.94
CA MET A 1 -8.34 10.32 14.62
C MET A 1 -7.87 8.96 14.11
N ARG A 2 -8.28 8.60 12.90
CA ARG A 2 -7.94 7.29 12.33
C ARG A 2 -6.52 7.32 11.77
N LYS A 3 -5.75 6.30 12.14
CA LYS A 3 -4.35 6.16 11.70
C LYS A 3 -4.17 4.84 10.99
N SER A 4 -3.47 4.86 9.87
CA SER A 4 -3.05 3.65 9.14
C SER A 4 -1.54 3.65 9.01
N ALA A 5 -0.96 2.47 8.90
CA ALA A 5 0.46 2.29 8.68
C ALA A 5 0.68 1.31 7.55
N GLY A 6 1.64 1.59 6.68
CA GLY A 6 1.91 0.77 5.53
C GLY A 6 3.36 0.77 5.12
N ILE A 7 3.65 -0.04 4.10
CA ILE A 7 5.01 -0.20 3.58
C ILE A 7 5.02 0.14 2.10
N LEU A 8 5.94 1.02 1.71
CA LEU A 8 6.28 1.25 0.33
C LEU A 8 7.49 0.39 -0.01
N LEU A 9 7.22 -0.77 -0.58
CA LEU A 9 8.25 -1.71 -1.02
C LEU A 9 8.76 -1.29 -2.39
N TYR A 10 10.07 -1.25 -2.55
CA TYR A 10 10.66 -0.88 -3.83
C TYR A 10 11.84 -1.79 -4.16
N LYS A 11 12.17 -1.82 -5.44
CA LYS A 11 13.38 -2.48 -5.94
C LYS A 11 13.92 -1.69 -7.13
N LYS A 12 15.16 -1.96 -7.47
CA LYS A 12 15.80 -1.35 -8.63
C LYS A 12 16.09 -2.44 -9.64
N GLU A 13 15.58 -2.26 -10.86
CA GLU A 13 15.88 -3.14 -11.98
C GLU A 13 16.44 -2.29 -13.11
N ARG A 14 17.71 -2.54 -13.46
CA ARG A 14 18.43 -1.72 -14.44
C ARG A 14 18.42 -0.25 -13.97
N ASP A 15 17.86 0.64 -14.78
CA ASP A 15 17.79 2.07 -14.45
C ASP A 15 16.44 2.48 -13.85
N PHE A 16 15.58 1.52 -13.56
CA PHE A 16 14.21 1.81 -13.09
C PHE A 16 14.05 1.55 -11.61
N LEU A 17 13.42 2.51 -10.94
CA LEU A 17 12.89 2.33 -9.60
C LEU A 17 11.49 1.73 -9.75
N LEU A 18 11.29 0.53 -9.20
CA LEU A 18 9.99 -0.14 -9.23
C LEU A 18 9.37 -0.11 -7.85
N LEU A 19 8.09 0.19 -7.80
CA LEU A 19 7.32 0.31 -6.57
C LEU A 19 6.20 -0.71 -6.57
N PHE A 20 5.99 -1.37 -5.44
CA PHE A 20 4.93 -2.35 -5.29
C PHE A 20 3.68 -1.70 -4.73
N LEU A 21 2.57 -1.82 -5.45
CA LEU A 21 1.26 -1.33 -5.02
C LEU A 21 0.25 -2.46 -5.07
N VAL A 22 -0.81 -2.32 -4.28
CA VAL A 22 -1.91 -3.28 -4.24
C VAL A 22 -3.21 -2.60 -4.68
N HIS A 23 -4.10 -3.41 -5.24
CA HIS A 23 -5.42 -2.95 -5.67
C HIS A 23 -6.46 -3.42 -4.65
N PRO A 24 -7.33 -2.51 -4.16
CA PRO A 24 -8.36 -2.90 -3.20
C PRO A 24 -9.33 -3.90 -3.82
N GLY A 25 -9.73 -4.90 -3.02
CA GLY A 25 -10.66 -5.92 -3.47
C GLY A 25 -12.11 -5.52 -3.31
N GLY A 26 -12.99 -6.33 -3.87
CA GLY A 26 -14.42 -6.16 -3.76
C GLY A 26 -15.05 -5.47 -4.96
N PRO A 27 -16.39 -5.57 -5.08
CA PRO A 27 -17.10 -5.09 -6.27
C PRO A 27 -17.06 -3.57 -6.46
N PHE A 28 -16.91 -2.81 -5.37
CA PHE A 28 -16.81 -1.34 -5.47
C PHE A 28 -15.55 -0.93 -6.26
N TRP A 29 -14.43 -1.63 -6.05
CA TRP A 29 -13.15 -1.29 -6.66
C TRP A 29 -12.84 -2.01 -7.95
N LYS A 30 -13.64 -3.05 -8.26
CA LYS A 30 -13.35 -4.00 -9.35
C LYS A 30 -12.95 -3.36 -10.68
N ASP A 31 -13.64 -2.32 -11.09
CA ASP A 31 -13.41 -1.68 -12.39
C ASP A 31 -12.66 -0.35 -12.27
N LYS A 32 -12.12 -0.04 -11.09
CA LYS A 32 -11.36 1.18 -10.86
C LYS A 32 -9.88 0.88 -10.98
N ASP A 33 -9.14 1.82 -11.55
CA ASP A 33 -7.71 1.66 -11.79
C ASP A 33 -6.94 2.92 -11.36
N ALA A 34 -6.82 3.92 -12.24
CA ALA A 34 -6.08 5.12 -11.92
C ALA A 34 -6.57 5.77 -10.62
N GLY A 35 -5.64 6.06 -9.71
CA GLY A 35 -5.94 6.68 -8.42
C GLY A 35 -6.54 5.76 -7.38
N SER A 36 -6.72 4.47 -7.69
CA SER A 36 -7.34 3.51 -6.77
C SER A 36 -6.35 2.58 -6.07
N TRP A 37 -5.14 2.46 -6.58
CA TRP A 37 -4.10 1.62 -5.96
C TRP A 37 -3.54 2.29 -4.72
N THR A 38 -2.93 1.50 -3.86
CA THR A 38 -2.41 1.99 -2.58
C THR A 38 -1.18 1.18 -2.17
N ILE A 39 -0.38 1.74 -1.27
CA ILE A 39 0.61 0.91 -0.58
C ILE A 39 -0.16 -0.08 0.30
N PRO A 40 0.37 -1.30 0.54
CA PRO A 40 -0.22 -2.21 1.53
C PRO A 40 -0.23 -1.52 2.89
N LYS A 41 -1.41 -1.33 3.48
CA LYS A 41 -1.57 -0.61 4.73
C LYS A 41 -2.88 -0.96 5.41
N GLY A 42 -2.94 -0.75 6.70
CA GLY A 42 -4.18 -0.90 7.44
C GLY A 42 -4.20 -0.05 8.69
N GLU A 43 -5.35 0.02 9.32
CA GLU A 43 -5.53 0.80 10.54
C GLU A 43 -4.83 0.15 11.72
N PHE A 44 -4.33 0.98 12.62
CA PHE A 44 -3.72 0.50 13.86
C PHE A 44 -4.16 1.38 15.02
N THR A 45 -4.04 0.83 16.23
CA THR A 45 -4.47 1.49 17.46
C THR A 45 -3.28 2.11 18.19
N GLU A 46 -3.59 3.00 19.12
CA GLU A 46 -2.58 3.53 20.04
C GLU A 46 -1.99 2.37 20.84
N GLY A 47 -0.69 2.40 21.07
CA GLY A 47 0.01 1.32 21.73
C GLY A 47 0.67 0.34 20.77
N GLU A 48 0.33 0.40 19.50
CA GLU A 48 1.01 -0.38 18.46
C GLU A 48 1.98 0.54 17.72
N GLU A 49 3.24 0.12 17.59
CA GLU A 49 4.24 0.91 16.85
C GLU A 49 3.88 0.94 15.36
N PRO A 50 3.96 2.11 14.70
CA PRO A 50 3.61 2.21 13.28
C PRO A 50 4.36 1.21 12.38
N LEU A 51 5.65 1.00 12.59
CA LEU A 51 6.40 0.05 11.77
C LEU A 51 5.92 -1.39 11.99
N ALA A 52 5.68 -1.78 13.24
CA ALA A 52 5.16 -3.12 13.53
C ALA A 52 3.79 -3.32 12.90
N ALA A 53 2.93 -2.31 12.97
CA ALA A 53 1.62 -2.34 12.33
C ALA A 53 1.76 -2.45 10.81
N ALA A 54 2.68 -1.70 10.22
CA ALA A 54 2.92 -1.72 8.78
C ALA A 54 3.37 -3.10 8.30
N GLN A 55 4.27 -3.73 9.05
CA GLN A 55 4.75 -5.09 8.73
C GLN A 55 3.62 -6.11 8.83
N ARG A 56 2.82 -6.01 9.88
CA ARG A 56 1.66 -6.88 10.07
C ARG A 56 0.66 -6.72 8.91
N GLU A 57 0.31 -5.50 8.58
CA GLU A 57 -0.63 -5.22 7.49
C GLU A 57 -0.10 -5.68 6.13
N PHE A 58 1.20 -5.52 5.90
CA PHE A 58 1.81 -6.01 4.67
C PHE A 58 1.61 -7.52 4.53
N PHE A 59 1.86 -8.26 5.61
CA PHE A 59 1.66 -9.71 5.61
C PHE A 59 0.18 -10.08 5.43
N GLU A 60 -0.72 -9.38 6.10
CA GLU A 60 -2.15 -9.64 5.99
C GLU A 60 -2.68 -9.40 4.57
N GLU A 61 -2.13 -8.42 3.87
CA GLU A 61 -2.60 -8.05 2.53
C GLU A 61 -1.89 -8.79 1.40
N THR A 62 -0.71 -9.35 1.64
CA THR A 62 0.07 -10.01 0.58
C THR A 62 0.32 -11.50 0.84
N GLY A 63 0.25 -11.93 2.08
CA GLY A 63 0.64 -13.27 2.49
C GLY A 63 2.14 -13.47 2.53
N GLN A 64 2.92 -12.42 2.33
CA GLN A 64 4.38 -12.51 2.29
C GLN A 64 5.01 -11.56 3.31
N LYS A 65 6.09 -12.01 3.93
CA LYS A 65 6.83 -11.18 4.89
C LYS A 65 7.92 -10.42 4.17
N ILE A 66 8.18 -9.22 4.64
CA ILE A 66 9.25 -8.39 4.11
C ILE A 66 10.14 -7.93 5.26
N ASP A 67 11.44 -8.04 5.05
CA ASP A 67 12.47 -7.58 5.97
C ASP A 67 13.46 -6.70 5.23
N GLY A 68 14.25 -5.97 5.99
CA GLY A 68 15.27 -5.10 5.43
C GLY A 68 15.46 -3.88 6.28
N HIS A 69 16.03 -2.87 5.67
CA HIS A 69 16.24 -1.59 6.32
C HIS A 69 15.05 -0.68 6.00
N PHE A 70 14.26 -0.36 7.04
CA PHE A 70 13.08 0.47 6.89
C PHE A 70 13.42 1.92 7.23
N TYR A 71 12.98 2.86 6.39
CA TYR A 71 13.05 4.28 6.75
C TYR A 71 11.68 4.93 6.70
N GLU A 72 11.46 5.79 7.69
CA GLU A 72 10.20 6.52 7.79
C GLU A 72 10.09 7.53 6.66
N LEU A 73 8.89 7.56 6.06
CA LEU A 73 8.49 8.62 5.15
C LEU A 73 7.61 9.61 5.93
N LYS A 74 7.46 10.81 5.40
CA LYS A 74 6.57 11.78 6.04
C LYS A 74 5.13 11.31 5.93
N PRO A 75 4.36 11.32 7.04
CA PRO A 75 2.96 10.91 6.99
C PRO A 75 2.16 11.81 6.06
N VAL A 76 1.12 11.25 5.46
CA VAL A 76 0.20 12.01 4.62
C VAL A 76 -1.19 11.98 5.22
N LYS A 77 -1.98 13.01 4.92
CA LYS A 77 -3.35 13.12 5.39
C LYS A 77 -4.29 12.84 4.23
N GLN A 78 -5.15 11.85 4.39
CA GLN A 78 -6.16 11.51 3.42
C GLN A 78 -7.48 12.20 3.77
N LYS A 79 -8.45 12.08 2.87
CA LYS A 79 -9.81 12.61 3.09
C LYS A 79 -10.36 12.11 4.44
N ALA A 80 -11.23 12.89 5.05
CA ALA A 80 -11.85 12.61 6.35
C ALA A 80 -10.84 12.61 7.52
N GLY A 81 -9.67 13.23 7.33
CA GLY A 81 -8.69 13.40 8.41
C GLY A 81 -7.88 12.17 8.75
N LYS A 82 -7.98 11.12 7.97
CA LYS A 82 -7.20 9.90 8.18
C LYS A 82 -5.72 10.17 7.89
N ILE A 83 -4.84 9.77 8.82
CA ILE A 83 -3.39 9.92 8.67
C ILE A 83 -2.80 8.58 8.27
N VAL A 84 -1.94 8.58 7.26
CA VAL A 84 -1.25 7.37 6.80
C VAL A 84 0.24 7.55 7.08
N TYR A 85 0.79 6.64 7.88
CA TYR A 85 2.22 6.51 8.13
C TYR A 85 2.77 5.47 7.19
N ALA A 86 3.96 5.68 6.67
CA ALA A 86 4.60 4.73 5.79
C ALA A 86 6.09 4.64 6.05
N CYS A 87 6.63 3.44 5.84
CA CYS A 87 8.07 3.20 5.80
C CYS A 87 8.41 2.64 4.45
N ALA A 88 9.55 3.04 3.90
CA ALA A 88 10.06 2.48 2.66
C ALA A 88 11.09 1.40 2.96
N VAL A 89 11.11 0.34 2.16
CA VAL A 89 12.08 -0.74 2.28
C VAL A 89 12.40 -1.29 0.90
N GLN A 90 13.67 -1.58 0.66
CA GLN A 90 14.10 -2.25 -0.55
C GLN A 90 13.97 -3.76 -0.37
N GLY A 91 13.33 -4.44 -1.31
CA GLY A 91 13.15 -5.87 -1.21
C GLY A 91 12.39 -6.43 -2.39
N GLU A 92 12.08 -7.72 -2.30
CA GLU A 92 11.44 -8.48 -3.38
C GLU A 92 10.30 -9.31 -2.82
N ILE A 93 9.18 -9.33 -3.55
CA ILE A 93 8.10 -10.29 -3.31
C ILE A 93 7.58 -10.79 -4.65
N ASP A 94 6.86 -11.89 -4.61
CA ASP A 94 6.20 -12.44 -5.79
C ASP A 94 4.82 -11.78 -5.94
N ALA A 95 4.74 -10.77 -6.81
CA ALA A 95 3.50 -10.04 -7.06
C ALA A 95 2.41 -10.92 -7.67
N GLY A 96 2.80 -12.01 -8.32
CA GLY A 96 1.85 -12.96 -8.91
C GLY A 96 1.24 -13.94 -7.91
N ASN A 97 1.66 -13.91 -6.66
CA ASN A 97 1.24 -14.87 -5.63
C ASN A 97 0.77 -14.16 -4.36
N ILE A 98 -0.12 -13.20 -4.52
CA ILE A 98 -0.67 -12.44 -3.39
C ILE A 98 -1.80 -13.24 -2.74
N VAL A 99 -1.74 -13.38 -1.42
CA VAL A 99 -2.77 -14.01 -0.62
C VAL A 99 -3.20 -13.02 0.46
N SER A 100 -4.35 -12.42 0.29
CA SER A 100 -4.86 -11.38 1.16
C SER A 100 -5.89 -11.93 2.14
N ASN A 101 -5.96 -11.31 3.32
CA ASN A 101 -7.07 -11.53 4.23
C ASN A 101 -8.36 -11.04 3.56
N SER A 102 -9.48 -11.58 4.06
CA SER A 102 -10.80 -11.22 3.57
C SER A 102 -11.62 -10.57 4.66
N PHE A 103 -12.64 -9.83 4.27
CA PHE A 103 -13.59 -9.23 5.20
C PHE A 103 -15.00 -9.34 4.63
N LYS A 104 -16.00 -9.14 5.48
CA LYS A 104 -17.41 -9.13 5.05
C LYS A 104 -17.81 -7.74 4.67
N SER A 105 -18.44 -7.62 3.52
CA SER A 105 -18.93 -6.34 2.98
C SER A 105 -20.38 -6.49 2.56
N GLU A 106 -21.17 -5.50 2.89
CA GLU A 106 -22.56 -5.43 2.43
C GLU A 106 -22.59 -4.95 0.99
N TRP A 107 -23.13 -5.79 0.10
CA TRP A 107 -23.19 -5.44 -1.31
C TRP A 107 -24.45 -5.99 -1.96
N PRO A 108 -25.22 -5.16 -2.66
CA PRO A 108 -25.07 -3.70 -2.78
C PRO A 108 -25.23 -2.97 -1.44
N TYR A 109 -24.73 -1.74 -1.39
CA TYR A 109 -24.77 -0.93 -0.17
C TYR A 109 -26.21 -0.84 0.37
N LYS A 110 -26.39 -1.11 1.65
CA LYS A 110 -27.67 -1.13 2.37
C LYS A 110 -28.68 -2.16 1.85
N SER A 111 -28.20 -3.21 1.17
CA SER A 111 -29.10 -4.27 0.65
C SER A 111 -29.43 -5.35 1.69
N GLY A 112 -28.70 -5.41 2.78
CA GLY A 112 -28.80 -6.50 3.74
C GLY A 112 -28.13 -7.78 3.30
N LYS A 113 -27.49 -7.79 2.14
CA LYS A 113 -26.76 -8.92 1.59
C LYS A 113 -25.28 -8.77 1.84
N TRP A 114 -24.65 -9.78 2.46
CA TRP A 114 -23.25 -9.75 2.86
C TRP A 114 -22.45 -10.74 2.02
N ILE A 115 -21.32 -10.26 1.52
CA ILE A 115 -20.38 -11.09 0.76
C ILE A 115 -19.00 -11.03 1.42
N THR A 116 -18.19 -12.05 1.20
CA THR A 116 -16.80 -12.07 1.63
C THR A 116 -15.94 -11.58 0.49
N VAL A 117 -15.12 -10.55 0.73
CA VAL A 117 -14.22 -10.00 -0.28
C VAL A 117 -12.80 -9.94 0.26
N PRO A 118 -11.78 -10.14 -0.61
CA PRO A 118 -10.39 -9.93 -0.17
C PRO A 118 -10.13 -8.45 0.06
N GLU A 119 -9.28 -8.12 1.00
CA GLU A 119 -8.86 -6.74 1.21
C GLU A 119 -8.11 -6.21 -0.02
N VAL A 120 -7.31 -7.10 -0.64
CA VAL A 120 -6.52 -6.81 -1.82
C VAL A 120 -6.79 -7.90 -2.85
N ASP A 121 -7.09 -7.54 -4.09
CA ASP A 121 -7.35 -8.52 -5.14
C ASP A 121 -6.11 -8.80 -6.00
N LYS A 122 -5.16 -7.89 -6.06
CA LYS A 122 -3.91 -8.09 -6.81
C LYS A 122 -2.85 -7.09 -6.38
N GLY A 123 -1.61 -7.42 -6.67
CA GLY A 123 -0.49 -6.52 -6.49
C GLY A 123 0.36 -6.50 -7.75
N GLU A 124 1.02 -5.37 -8.01
CA GLU A 124 1.87 -5.23 -9.18
C GLU A 124 3.05 -4.31 -8.89
N TRP A 125 4.11 -4.52 -9.65
CA TRP A 125 5.26 -3.63 -9.67
C TRP A 125 5.06 -2.57 -10.74
N PHE A 126 5.26 -1.30 -10.37
CA PHE A 126 5.13 -0.17 -11.29
C PHE A 126 6.40 0.66 -11.27
N THR A 127 6.73 1.29 -12.41
CA THR A 127 7.74 2.34 -12.39
C THR A 127 7.21 3.50 -11.56
N ALA A 128 8.11 4.37 -11.08
CA ALA A 128 7.68 5.53 -10.29
C ALA A 128 6.67 6.39 -11.05
N GLU A 129 6.88 6.57 -12.35
CA GLU A 129 5.96 7.35 -13.18
C GLU A 129 4.58 6.71 -13.27
N GLU A 130 4.52 5.40 -13.53
CA GLU A 130 3.26 4.67 -13.56
C GLU A 130 2.57 4.69 -12.19
N ALA A 131 3.35 4.47 -11.13
CA ALA A 131 2.82 4.44 -9.77
C ALA A 131 2.14 5.75 -9.38
N ARG A 132 2.68 6.89 -9.82
CA ARG A 132 2.06 8.20 -9.55
C ARG A 132 0.66 8.31 -10.13
N GLN A 133 0.41 7.66 -11.26
CA GLN A 133 -0.91 7.67 -11.90
C GLN A 133 -1.87 6.66 -11.26
N LYS A 134 -1.33 5.55 -10.78
CA LYS A 134 -2.13 4.45 -10.23
C LYS A 134 -2.52 4.67 -8.78
N ILE A 135 -1.64 5.27 -7.99
CA ILE A 135 -1.82 5.37 -6.54
C ILE A 135 -2.86 6.42 -6.17
N ASN A 136 -3.49 6.21 -5.02
CA ASN A 136 -4.36 7.20 -4.40
C ASN A 136 -3.62 8.54 -4.36
N PRO A 137 -4.21 9.63 -4.88
CA PRO A 137 -3.51 10.92 -4.97
C PRO A 137 -2.90 11.41 -3.66
N ALA A 138 -3.53 11.12 -2.52
CA ALA A 138 -3.00 11.52 -1.22
C ALA A 138 -1.67 10.83 -0.89
N GLN A 139 -1.35 9.72 -1.53
CA GLN A 139 -0.13 8.95 -1.28
C GLN A 139 1.00 9.24 -2.27
N VAL A 140 0.77 10.09 -3.27
CA VAL A 140 1.81 10.43 -4.26
C VAL A 140 3.05 11.00 -3.58
N ALA A 141 2.88 11.74 -2.49
CA ALA A 141 4.01 12.31 -1.74
C ALA A 141 4.99 11.24 -1.25
N PHE A 142 4.53 10.04 -0.94
CA PHE A 142 5.43 8.94 -0.57
C PHE A 142 6.37 8.58 -1.72
N ILE A 143 5.83 8.51 -2.92
CA ILE A 143 6.62 8.18 -4.11
C ILE A 143 7.64 9.27 -4.39
N ASP A 144 7.23 10.52 -4.31
CA ASP A 144 8.11 11.66 -4.55
C ASP A 144 9.26 11.70 -3.55
N GLU A 145 8.97 11.46 -2.28
CA GLU A 145 10.00 11.44 -1.24
C GLU A 145 11.00 10.29 -1.47
N LEU A 146 10.49 9.09 -1.77
CA LEU A 146 11.37 7.95 -2.05
C LEU A 146 12.23 8.19 -3.28
N ALA A 147 11.64 8.70 -4.36
CA ALA A 147 12.38 8.96 -5.60
C ALA A 147 13.50 9.98 -5.38
N ALA A 148 13.23 11.04 -4.64
CA ALA A 148 14.23 12.04 -4.30
C ALA A 148 15.37 11.44 -3.47
N GLN A 149 15.03 10.60 -2.50
CA GLN A 149 16.02 9.93 -1.64
C GLN A 149 16.90 8.98 -2.43
N GLN A 150 16.33 8.22 -3.38
CA GLN A 150 17.09 7.30 -4.19
C GLN A 150 18.01 8.04 -5.19
N ASN A 151 17.57 9.17 -5.71
CA ASN A 151 18.42 9.99 -6.57
C ASN A 151 19.64 10.56 -5.82
N GLU A 152 19.46 10.97 -4.57
CA GLU A 152 20.56 11.46 -3.74
C GLU A 152 21.62 10.38 -3.50
N LYS A 153 21.21 9.11 -3.38
CA LYS A 153 22.14 8.00 -3.17
C LYS A 153 22.94 7.62 -4.41
N THR A 154 22.50 8.05 -5.58
CA THR A 154 23.18 7.73 -6.83
C THR A 154 24.26 8.75 -7.23
N ILE A 155 24.35 9.84 -6.49
CA ILE A 155 25.35 10.90 -6.76
C ILE A 155 26.66 10.63 -5.94
#